data_1c44e0f8147a4281e573cf28168829e7
#
_entry.id   1c44e0f8147a4281e573cf28168829e7
#
_cell.length_a   1.000
_cell.length_b   1.000
_cell.length_c   1.000
_cell.angle_alpha   90.00
_cell.angle_beta   90.00
_cell.angle_gamma   90.00
#
_symmetry.space_group_name_H-M   'P 1'
#
loop_
_entity.id
_entity.type
_entity.pdbx_description
1 polymer ?
#
loop_
_entity_poly.entity_id
_entity_poly.type
_entity_poly.pdbx_seq_one_letter_code
_entity_poly.pdbx_strand_id
1 'polypeptide(L)'
;MAGGTQSSGIAIVGSGVAGLHLALLLQQEGIPVTLYSDKTAAQLASGRMLNTVAHHNTTVKREQALGVDHWDLAEYGYFCHHHYIGGPQPLTFPGAFGAPSRAIDYRVYLPRLVADFTARGGDFRAGQQVSPEEIVRLAELHDLVVVATGKGGTSEMFPVIPDKSPYSRPQRRLCAGLYYGIAPSEPKGVTMSIAPPHGELLEIPTFSDSGHVTVLLFENVPGGDTEVLADAKYDEDPTAFERLVLEKLSAHHPQVFERVDAARFGLTRPDDLLQGAVTPVLREDYAVMPNGRIVIALGDAHSVVDPVVGQGANSASYSAWELGAVIAEDPNFDERFAQKVAARRANRVRAISDWTNLMIGLPPAPHLLQLLGAMSQNPAVADEFTDNFNQPERQWDILATPERTSAFLARHGM
;
A
#
# COMPACT_ATOMS: atom_id res chain seq x y z
N MET A 1 -42.94 15.53 -23.17
CA MET A 1 -42.58 14.82 -21.95
C MET A 1 -41.12 14.40 -22.12
N ALA A 2 -40.19 15.15 -21.56
CA ALA A 2 -38.80 14.76 -21.55
C ALA A 2 -38.67 13.55 -20.60
N GLY A 3 -38.41 12.37 -21.15
CA GLY A 3 -38.05 11.20 -20.37
C GLY A 3 -36.72 11.52 -19.70
N GLY A 4 -36.73 11.76 -18.40
CA GLY A 4 -35.52 11.83 -17.62
C GLY A 4 -34.84 10.46 -17.78
N THR A 5 -33.69 10.43 -18.41
CA THR A 5 -32.76 9.30 -18.36
C THR A 5 -32.44 9.08 -16.89
N GLN A 6 -32.99 8.00 -16.34
CA GLN A 6 -32.64 7.59 -14.98
C GLN A 6 -31.11 7.42 -14.95
N SER A 7 -30.41 8.17 -14.09
CA SER A 7 -28.96 8.05 -13.93
C SER A 7 -28.64 6.56 -13.75
N SER A 8 -27.78 6.04 -14.60
CA SER A 8 -27.34 4.63 -14.54
C SER A 8 -26.29 4.40 -13.47
N GLY A 9 -25.89 5.46 -12.76
CA GLY A 9 -24.93 5.42 -11.66
C GLY A 9 -23.49 5.14 -12.10
N ILE A 10 -22.64 4.90 -11.13
CA ILE A 10 -21.21 4.68 -11.32
C ILE A 10 -20.88 3.20 -11.14
N ALA A 11 -20.15 2.61 -12.09
CA ALA A 11 -19.58 1.28 -11.95
C ALA A 11 -18.16 1.37 -11.39
N ILE A 12 -17.90 0.64 -10.31
CA ILE A 12 -16.56 0.46 -9.77
C ILE A 12 -16.20 -1.01 -9.95
N VAL A 13 -15.06 -1.29 -10.60
CA VAL A 13 -14.57 -2.65 -10.86
C VAL A 13 -13.35 -2.92 -10.00
N GLY A 14 -13.50 -3.77 -8.98
CA GLY A 14 -12.47 -4.12 -8.00
C GLY A 14 -12.84 -3.72 -6.58
N SER A 15 -12.82 -4.70 -5.68
CA SER A 15 -13.19 -4.57 -4.26
C SER A 15 -11.98 -4.50 -3.31
N GLY A 16 -10.86 -3.97 -3.77
CA GLY A 16 -9.73 -3.58 -2.93
C GLY A 16 -10.01 -2.27 -2.18
N VAL A 17 -9.00 -1.76 -1.45
CA VAL A 17 -9.11 -0.50 -0.67
C VAL A 17 -9.63 0.65 -1.52
N ALA A 18 -9.06 0.85 -2.71
CA ALA A 18 -9.46 1.93 -3.61
C ALA A 18 -10.95 1.86 -3.97
N GLY A 19 -11.41 0.70 -4.44
CA GLY A 19 -12.80 0.52 -4.88
C GLY A 19 -13.79 0.62 -3.73
N LEU A 20 -13.49 0.00 -2.59
CA LEU A 20 -14.38 0.02 -1.41
C LEU A 20 -14.45 1.40 -0.76
N HIS A 21 -13.33 2.12 -0.63
CA HIS A 21 -13.34 3.49 -0.11
C HIS A 21 -14.14 4.42 -1.01
N LEU A 22 -13.97 4.32 -2.33
CA LEU A 22 -14.77 5.11 -3.27
C LEU A 22 -16.25 4.73 -3.20
N ALA A 23 -16.58 3.44 -3.19
CA ALA A 23 -17.97 2.97 -3.14
C ALA A 23 -18.71 3.46 -1.89
N LEU A 24 -18.04 3.36 -0.71
CA LEU A 24 -18.58 3.84 0.56
C LEU A 24 -18.76 5.37 0.58
N LEU A 25 -17.80 6.11 0.02
CA LEU A 25 -17.86 7.57 -0.07
C LEU A 25 -19.02 8.01 -0.96
N LEU A 26 -19.15 7.44 -2.17
CA LEU A 26 -20.24 7.76 -3.08
C LEU A 26 -21.62 7.39 -2.48
N GLN A 27 -21.69 6.28 -1.76
CA GLN A 27 -22.89 5.88 -1.05
C GLN A 27 -23.30 6.90 0.03
N GLN A 28 -22.33 7.46 0.78
CA GLN A 28 -22.61 8.53 1.76
C GLN A 28 -23.13 9.80 1.11
N GLU A 29 -22.66 10.12 -0.09
CA GLU A 29 -23.10 11.27 -0.90
C GLU A 29 -24.44 11.00 -1.63
N GLY A 30 -25.04 9.82 -1.46
CA GLY A 30 -26.28 9.43 -2.12
C GLY A 30 -26.13 9.22 -3.63
N ILE A 31 -24.92 9.02 -4.13
CA ILE A 31 -24.63 8.77 -5.54
C ILE A 31 -24.79 7.26 -5.82
N PRO A 32 -25.64 6.85 -6.80
CA PRO A 32 -25.81 5.46 -7.13
C PRO A 32 -24.52 4.81 -7.60
N VAL A 33 -24.13 3.69 -6.96
CA VAL A 33 -22.90 2.96 -7.28
C VAL A 33 -23.15 1.46 -7.30
N THR A 34 -22.57 0.78 -8.30
CA THR A 34 -22.47 -0.68 -8.38
C THR A 34 -21.01 -1.08 -8.27
N LEU A 35 -20.68 -1.92 -7.28
CA LEU A 35 -19.34 -2.44 -7.06
C LEU A 35 -19.24 -3.87 -7.58
N TYR A 36 -18.41 -4.08 -8.62
CA TYR A 36 -18.11 -5.37 -9.22
C TYR A 36 -16.85 -5.97 -8.59
N SER A 37 -16.87 -7.27 -8.29
CA SER A 37 -15.74 -8.00 -7.72
C SER A 37 -15.63 -9.40 -8.32
N ASP A 38 -14.41 -9.87 -8.56
CA ASP A 38 -14.13 -11.26 -8.93
C ASP A 38 -14.34 -12.23 -7.75
N LYS A 39 -14.36 -11.71 -6.51
CA LYS A 39 -14.48 -12.49 -5.27
C LYS A 39 -15.69 -12.09 -4.45
N THR A 40 -16.31 -13.06 -3.82
CA THR A 40 -17.27 -12.84 -2.74
C THR A 40 -16.57 -12.41 -1.46
N ALA A 41 -17.29 -11.84 -0.49
CA ALA A 41 -16.73 -11.52 0.83
C ALA A 41 -16.13 -12.76 1.53
N ALA A 42 -16.74 -13.93 1.39
CA ALA A 42 -16.21 -15.18 1.92
C ALA A 42 -14.89 -15.60 1.26
N GLN A 43 -14.78 -15.43 -0.07
CA GLN A 43 -13.53 -15.71 -0.79
C GLN A 43 -12.42 -14.69 -0.46
N LEU A 44 -12.76 -13.43 -0.17
CA LEU A 44 -11.81 -12.44 0.34
C LEU A 44 -11.28 -12.85 1.73
N ALA A 45 -12.18 -13.35 2.61
CA ALA A 45 -11.81 -13.77 3.96
C ALA A 45 -10.95 -15.05 3.99
N SER A 46 -11.23 -16.02 3.10
CA SER A 46 -10.58 -17.35 3.12
C SER A 46 -9.44 -17.52 2.12
N GLY A 47 -9.10 -16.47 1.37
CA GLY A 47 -8.04 -16.54 0.36
C GLY A 47 -6.63 -16.55 0.94
N ARG A 48 -5.63 -16.75 0.07
CA ARG A 48 -4.23 -16.53 0.42
C ARG A 48 -3.99 -15.06 0.76
N MET A 49 -2.96 -14.79 1.56
CA MET A 49 -2.51 -13.44 1.84
C MET A 49 -2.18 -12.71 0.52
N LEU A 50 -2.78 -11.55 0.31
CA LEU A 50 -2.65 -10.79 -0.93
C LEU A 50 -1.54 -9.73 -0.86
N ASN A 51 -1.32 -9.19 0.33
CA ASN A 51 -0.35 -8.12 0.62
C ASN A 51 -0.19 -7.95 2.13
N THR A 52 0.77 -7.15 2.51
CA THR A 52 1.01 -6.69 3.87
C THR A 52 0.77 -5.18 3.90
N VAL A 53 -0.12 -4.70 4.77
CA VAL A 53 -0.57 -3.31 4.67
C VAL A 53 -0.60 -2.63 6.02
N ALA A 54 0.03 -1.46 6.05
CA ALA A 54 -0.10 -0.49 7.12
C ALA A 54 -0.90 0.72 6.62
N HIS A 55 -1.98 1.06 7.33
CA HIS A 55 -2.74 2.28 7.10
C HIS A 55 -2.21 3.38 8.02
N HIS A 56 -1.63 4.42 7.41
CA HIS A 56 -1.18 5.59 8.14
C HIS A 56 -2.36 6.42 8.65
N ASN A 57 -2.12 7.26 9.65
CA ASN A 57 -3.17 8.02 10.33
C ASN A 57 -4.10 8.80 9.38
N THR A 58 -3.57 9.35 8.28
CA THR A 58 -4.40 10.04 7.27
C THR A 58 -5.39 9.10 6.56
N THR A 59 -5.05 7.83 6.39
CA THR A 59 -5.98 6.81 5.88
C THR A 59 -6.98 6.41 6.94
N VAL A 60 -6.55 6.21 8.18
CA VAL A 60 -7.45 5.93 9.31
C VAL A 60 -8.49 7.04 9.49
N LYS A 61 -8.12 8.31 9.35
CA LYS A 61 -9.07 9.43 9.38
C LYS A 61 -10.12 9.35 8.26
N ARG A 62 -9.77 8.87 7.06
CA ARG A 62 -10.76 8.63 6.00
C ARG A 62 -11.69 7.48 6.36
N GLU A 63 -11.17 6.41 6.95
CA GLU A 63 -11.99 5.28 7.44
C GLU A 63 -12.99 5.75 8.51
N GLN A 64 -12.56 6.63 9.43
CA GLN A 64 -13.43 7.28 10.41
C GLN A 64 -14.53 8.11 9.74
N ALA A 65 -14.17 8.92 8.75
CA ALA A 65 -15.13 9.71 8.00
C ALA A 65 -16.12 8.85 7.20
N LEU A 66 -15.70 7.67 6.73
CA LEU A 66 -16.56 6.68 6.09
C LEU A 66 -17.42 5.88 7.09
N GLY A 67 -17.18 6.01 8.41
CA GLY A 67 -17.85 5.22 9.44
C GLY A 67 -17.51 3.73 9.36
N VAL A 68 -16.28 3.39 8.99
CA VAL A 68 -15.77 2.01 8.89
C VAL A 68 -14.52 1.77 9.75
N ASP A 69 -14.32 2.59 10.76
CA ASP A 69 -13.23 2.52 11.71
C ASP A 69 -13.50 1.49 12.82
N HIS A 70 -13.37 0.19 12.48
CA HIS A 70 -13.72 -0.93 13.36
C HIS A 70 -12.60 -1.35 14.31
N TRP A 71 -11.38 -0.85 14.14
CA TRP A 71 -10.20 -1.26 14.89
C TRP A 71 -9.61 -0.05 15.62
N ASP A 72 -9.84 0.01 16.93
CA ASP A 72 -9.38 1.12 17.78
C ASP A 72 -7.85 1.22 17.77
N LEU A 73 -7.33 2.44 17.60
CA LEU A 73 -5.89 2.70 17.59
C LEU A 73 -5.22 2.44 18.94
N ALA A 74 -5.95 2.46 20.05
CA ALA A 74 -5.40 2.12 21.37
C ALA A 74 -5.01 0.62 21.45
N GLU A 75 -5.75 -0.26 20.77
CA GLU A 75 -5.49 -1.71 20.77
C GLU A 75 -4.66 -2.14 19.56
N TYR A 76 -5.05 -1.67 18.36
CA TYR A 76 -4.49 -2.13 17.08
C TYR A 76 -3.40 -1.21 16.54
N GLY A 77 -3.20 -0.05 17.14
CA GLY A 77 -2.25 0.96 16.66
C GLY A 77 -0.79 0.62 16.94
N TYR A 78 0.08 1.31 16.19
CA TYR A 78 1.51 1.43 16.45
C TYR A 78 1.93 2.90 16.31
N PHE A 79 3.05 3.29 16.97
CA PHE A 79 3.31 4.69 17.31
C PHE A 79 4.61 5.25 16.74
N CYS A 80 5.46 4.39 16.20
CA CYS A 80 6.78 4.79 15.71
C CYS A 80 7.28 3.85 14.61
N HIS A 81 8.36 4.26 13.96
CA HIS A 81 9.25 3.36 13.25
C HIS A 81 10.54 3.15 14.04
N HIS A 82 10.99 1.91 14.14
CA HIS A 82 12.31 1.55 14.61
C HIS A 82 13.20 1.35 13.39
N HIS A 83 14.24 2.17 13.26
CA HIS A 83 15.17 2.07 12.15
C HIS A 83 16.40 1.28 12.59
N TYR A 84 16.82 0.35 11.75
CA TYR A 84 18.09 -0.34 11.84
C TYR A 84 18.78 -0.29 10.49
N ILE A 85 20.07 0.11 10.48
CA ILE A 85 20.88 0.12 9.27
C ILE A 85 22.14 -0.68 9.59
N GLY A 86 22.21 -1.89 9.01
CA GLY A 86 23.34 -2.79 9.17
C GLY A 86 24.60 -2.28 8.52
N GLY A 87 25.73 -2.87 8.90
CA GLY A 87 27.05 -2.54 8.40
C GLY A 87 28.12 -2.64 9.49
N PRO A 88 29.37 -2.20 9.21
CA PRO A 88 30.46 -2.25 10.19
C PRO A 88 30.21 -1.42 11.46
N GLN A 89 29.40 -0.38 11.35
CA GLN A 89 28.92 0.47 12.45
C GLN A 89 27.41 0.63 12.30
N PRO A 90 26.61 -0.30 12.83
CA PRO A 90 25.18 -0.28 12.66
C PRO A 90 24.54 0.92 13.37
N LEU A 91 23.51 1.48 12.75
CA LEU A 91 22.71 2.56 13.34
C LEU A 91 21.38 1.98 13.82
N THR A 92 20.96 2.39 15.00
CA THR A 92 19.64 2.03 15.57
C THR A 92 19.03 3.26 16.23
N PHE A 93 17.81 3.62 15.80
CA PHE A 93 17.10 4.78 16.35
C PHE A 93 15.60 4.68 16.05
N PRO A 94 14.72 5.20 16.92
CA PRO A 94 13.31 5.35 16.62
C PRO A 94 13.02 6.67 15.93
N GLY A 95 11.86 6.74 15.27
CA GLY A 95 11.21 7.97 14.85
C GLY A 95 9.72 7.87 15.20
N ALA A 96 9.17 8.85 15.90
CA ALA A 96 7.80 8.85 16.38
C ALA A 96 6.82 9.40 15.33
N PHE A 97 5.59 8.88 15.35
CA PHE A 97 4.46 9.49 14.65
C PHE A 97 3.79 10.55 15.54
N GLY A 98 3.30 11.63 14.93
CA GLY A 98 2.40 12.57 15.60
C GLY A 98 1.04 11.97 15.98
N ALA A 99 0.63 10.90 15.28
CA ALA A 99 -0.57 10.12 15.57
C ALA A 99 -0.41 8.68 15.09
N PRO A 100 -0.98 7.69 15.79
CA PRO A 100 -0.76 6.28 15.49
C PRO A 100 -1.29 5.84 14.13
N SER A 101 -0.65 4.83 13.58
CA SER A 101 -1.03 4.06 12.40
C SER A 101 -1.45 2.65 12.82
N ARG A 102 -2.01 1.84 11.91
CA ARG A 102 -2.36 0.44 12.20
C ARG A 102 -2.19 -0.46 10.99
N ALA A 103 -2.06 -1.76 11.23
CA ALA A 103 -2.05 -2.77 10.18
C ALA A 103 -3.08 -3.86 10.48
N ILE A 104 -3.99 -4.07 9.54
CA ILE A 104 -5.04 -5.08 9.60
C ILE A 104 -4.95 -5.95 8.35
N ASP A 105 -4.94 -7.27 8.54
CA ASP A 105 -4.97 -8.21 7.42
C ASP A 105 -6.17 -7.95 6.50
N TYR A 106 -5.95 -7.89 5.22
CA TYR A 106 -7.00 -7.59 4.25
C TYR A 106 -8.07 -8.67 4.16
N ARG A 107 -7.81 -9.87 4.63
CA ARG A 107 -8.82 -10.93 4.77
C ARG A 107 -9.78 -10.68 5.95
N VAL A 108 -9.42 -9.81 6.87
CA VAL A 108 -10.28 -9.27 7.92
C VAL A 108 -10.91 -7.94 7.50
N TYR A 109 -10.09 -7.07 6.93
CA TYR A 109 -10.47 -5.70 6.59
C TYR A 109 -11.46 -5.60 5.43
N LEU A 110 -11.13 -6.18 4.26
CA LEU A 110 -11.97 -6.01 3.06
C LEU A 110 -13.36 -6.64 3.18
N PRO A 111 -13.53 -7.88 3.71
CA PRO A 111 -14.86 -8.45 3.92
C PRO A 111 -15.73 -7.61 4.85
N ARG A 112 -15.12 -6.96 5.86
CA ARG A 112 -15.83 -6.07 6.77
C ARG A 112 -16.35 -4.83 6.04
N LEU A 113 -15.56 -4.21 5.18
CA LEU A 113 -15.99 -3.07 4.38
C LEU A 113 -17.08 -3.47 3.35
N VAL A 114 -16.98 -4.66 2.76
CA VAL A 114 -18.07 -5.20 1.90
C VAL A 114 -19.35 -5.35 2.69
N ALA A 115 -19.28 -5.84 3.93
CA ALA A 115 -20.45 -5.97 4.80
C ALA A 115 -21.06 -4.59 5.13
N ASP A 116 -20.23 -3.58 5.43
CA ASP A 116 -20.70 -2.21 5.69
C ASP A 116 -21.38 -1.61 4.45
N PHE A 117 -20.78 -1.76 3.27
CA PHE A 117 -21.34 -1.27 2.01
C PHE A 117 -22.70 -1.92 1.70
N THR A 118 -22.79 -3.23 1.83
CA THR A 118 -24.04 -3.97 1.55
C THR A 118 -25.12 -3.71 2.61
N ALA A 119 -24.75 -3.61 3.89
CA ALA A 119 -25.68 -3.29 4.97
C ALA A 119 -26.32 -1.90 4.81
N ARG A 120 -25.61 -0.98 4.15
CA ARG A 120 -26.12 0.35 3.78
C ARG A 120 -26.89 0.36 2.46
N GLY A 121 -27.20 -0.80 1.88
CA GLY A 121 -27.96 -0.96 0.64
C GLY A 121 -27.14 -0.84 -0.65
N GLY A 122 -25.82 -0.95 -0.58
CA GLY A 122 -24.93 -0.93 -1.76
C GLY A 122 -25.13 -2.15 -2.68
N ASP A 123 -25.08 -1.93 -3.98
CA ASP A 123 -25.13 -3.00 -5.01
C ASP A 123 -23.75 -3.62 -5.20
N PHE A 124 -23.52 -4.77 -4.53
CA PHE A 124 -22.27 -5.54 -4.62
C PHE A 124 -22.47 -6.77 -5.51
N ARG A 125 -21.81 -6.79 -6.67
CA ARG A 125 -21.87 -7.87 -7.66
C ARG A 125 -20.59 -8.70 -7.64
N ALA A 126 -20.62 -9.76 -6.84
CA ALA A 126 -19.50 -10.65 -6.61
C ALA A 126 -19.41 -11.82 -7.60
N GLY A 127 -18.20 -12.40 -7.73
CA GLY A 127 -17.92 -13.56 -8.57
C GLY A 127 -17.89 -13.25 -10.07
N GLN A 128 -17.73 -12.00 -10.44
CA GLN A 128 -17.67 -11.55 -11.83
C GLN A 128 -16.27 -11.05 -12.16
N GLN A 129 -15.54 -11.83 -12.94
CA GLN A 129 -14.29 -11.37 -13.52
C GLN A 129 -14.61 -10.47 -14.71
N VAL A 130 -14.28 -9.18 -14.59
CA VAL A 130 -14.53 -8.16 -15.61
C VAL A 130 -13.32 -8.07 -16.54
N SER A 131 -13.52 -8.38 -17.83
CA SER A 131 -12.49 -8.24 -18.88
C SER A 131 -12.42 -6.80 -19.41
N PRO A 132 -11.38 -6.44 -20.20
CA PRO A 132 -11.34 -5.14 -20.89
C PRO A 132 -12.57 -4.89 -21.79
N GLU A 133 -13.06 -5.92 -22.48
CA GLU A 133 -14.27 -5.83 -23.33
C GLU A 133 -15.53 -5.58 -22.47
N GLU A 134 -15.56 -6.17 -21.27
CA GLU A 134 -16.64 -5.93 -20.32
C GLU A 134 -16.61 -4.49 -19.79
N ILE A 135 -15.42 -3.90 -19.57
CA ILE A 135 -15.28 -2.48 -19.20
C ILE A 135 -15.92 -1.59 -20.27
N VAL A 136 -15.68 -1.86 -21.56
CA VAL A 136 -16.31 -1.11 -22.66
C VAL A 136 -17.84 -1.20 -22.58
N ARG A 137 -18.39 -2.40 -22.33
CA ARG A 137 -19.82 -2.60 -22.15
C ARG A 137 -20.37 -1.87 -20.92
N LEU A 138 -19.66 -1.90 -19.81
CA LEU A 138 -20.06 -1.16 -18.60
C LEU A 138 -20.08 0.34 -18.86
N ALA A 139 -19.16 0.86 -19.69
CA ALA A 139 -19.12 2.27 -20.08
C ALA A 139 -20.31 2.68 -21.00
N GLU A 140 -21.04 1.72 -21.56
CA GLU A 140 -22.31 2.00 -22.26
C GLU A 140 -23.50 2.04 -21.30
N LEU A 141 -23.41 1.30 -20.20
CA LEU A 141 -24.52 1.09 -19.24
C LEU A 141 -24.47 2.04 -18.04
N HIS A 142 -23.31 2.59 -17.73
CA HIS A 142 -23.09 3.47 -16.58
C HIS A 142 -22.61 4.85 -17.01
N ASP A 143 -22.85 5.84 -16.16
CA ASP A 143 -22.45 7.22 -16.42
C ASP A 143 -20.92 7.38 -16.35
N LEU A 144 -20.27 6.61 -15.46
CA LEU A 144 -18.82 6.52 -15.30
C LEU A 144 -18.41 5.11 -14.92
N VAL A 145 -17.25 4.66 -15.42
CA VAL A 145 -16.60 3.41 -14.98
C VAL A 145 -15.27 3.74 -14.33
N VAL A 146 -15.03 3.13 -13.15
CA VAL A 146 -13.77 3.23 -12.42
C VAL A 146 -13.14 1.85 -12.31
N VAL A 147 -11.90 1.70 -12.79
CA VAL A 147 -11.14 0.45 -12.75
C VAL A 147 -10.19 0.47 -11.56
N ALA A 148 -10.45 -0.40 -10.58
CA ALA A 148 -9.71 -0.57 -9.34
C ALA A 148 -9.29 -2.04 -9.10
N THR A 149 -9.01 -2.77 -10.19
CA THR A 149 -8.78 -4.23 -10.20
C THR A 149 -7.41 -4.67 -9.72
N GLY A 150 -6.53 -3.75 -9.37
CA GLY A 150 -5.14 -4.07 -9.09
C GLY A 150 -4.26 -4.05 -10.35
N LYS A 151 -3.10 -4.71 -10.28
CA LYS A 151 -2.11 -4.78 -11.37
C LYS A 151 -2.42 -5.92 -12.35
N GLY A 152 -2.18 -5.66 -13.64
CA GLY A 152 -2.41 -6.61 -14.73
C GLY A 152 -3.82 -6.58 -15.30
N GLY A 153 -4.06 -7.35 -16.37
CA GLY A 153 -5.36 -7.47 -17.01
C GLY A 153 -5.96 -6.13 -17.46
N THR A 154 -7.05 -5.70 -16.83
CA THR A 154 -7.75 -4.46 -17.18
C THR A 154 -6.91 -3.19 -16.99
N SER A 155 -5.85 -3.19 -16.17
CA SER A 155 -4.98 -2.02 -16.02
C SER A 155 -4.17 -1.71 -17.29
N GLU A 156 -4.01 -2.68 -18.20
CA GLU A 156 -3.26 -2.52 -19.46
C GLU A 156 -3.98 -1.58 -20.45
N MET A 157 -5.26 -1.31 -20.24
CA MET A 157 -5.99 -0.30 -21.02
C MET A 157 -5.51 1.14 -20.76
N PHE A 158 -4.76 1.38 -19.66
CA PHE A 158 -4.15 2.65 -19.34
C PHE A 158 -2.68 2.65 -19.71
N PRO A 159 -2.22 3.46 -20.67
CA PRO A 159 -0.83 3.51 -21.10
C PRO A 159 0.12 3.81 -19.92
N VAL A 160 1.28 3.18 -19.94
CA VAL A 160 2.37 3.49 -19.02
C VAL A 160 2.96 4.86 -19.36
N ILE A 161 3.27 5.67 -18.33
CA ILE A 161 4.01 6.91 -18.44
C ILE A 161 5.52 6.60 -18.32
N PRO A 162 6.28 6.57 -19.43
CA PRO A 162 7.66 6.06 -19.41
C PRO A 162 8.59 6.88 -18.52
N ASP A 163 8.49 8.22 -18.57
CA ASP A 163 9.33 9.14 -17.78
C ASP A 163 9.08 9.05 -16.27
N LYS A 164 8.01 8.34 -15.86
CA LYS A 164 7.63 8.13 -14.46
C LYS A 164 7.72 6.66 -14.04
N SER A 165 8.18 5.80 -14.93
CA SER A 165 8.30 4.35 -14.72
C SER A 165 9.73 3.91 -15.06
N PRO A 166 10.74 4.26 -14.22
CA PRO A 166 12.16 4.11 -14.56
C PRO A 166 12.63 2.65 -14.61
N TYR A 167 11.86 1.73 -14.07
CA TYR A 167 12.25 0.32 -13.97
C TYR A 167 11.48 -0.55 -14.97
N SER A 168 12.19 -1.37 -15.72
CA SER A 168 11.62 -2.39 -16.62
C SER A 168 11.51 -3.77 -15.97
N ARG A 169 12.03 -3.92 -14.75
CA ARG A 169 12.04 -5.18 -13.97
C ARG A 169 11.97 -4.87 -12.47
N PRO A 170 11.52 -5.82 -11.65
CA PRO A 170 11.56 -5.67 -10.20
C PRO A 170 12.97 -5.38 -9.67
N GLN A 171 13.06 -4.49 -8.69
CA GLN A 171 14.30 -4.16 -8.00
C GLN A 171 14.45 -4.97 -6.70
N ARG A 172 13.38 -5.59 -6.25
CA ARG A 172 13.34 -6.48 -5.07
C ARG A 172 12.60 -7.76 -5.39
N ARG A 173 13.01 -8.84 -4.75
CA ARG A 173 12.27 -10.11 -4.69
C ARG A 173 11.66 -10.26 -3.31
N LEU A 174 10.36 -10.40 -3.25
CA LEU A 174 9.61 -10.31 -2.00
C LEU A 174 9.39 -11.70 -1.40
N CYS A 175 9.52 -11.75 -0.06
CA CYS A 175 9.04 -12.86 0.75
C CYS A 175 8.35 -12.26 1.98
N ALA A 176 7.05 -12.42 2.09
CA ALA A 176 6.27 -11.90 3.20
C ALA A 176 5.47 -13.01 3.87
N GLY A 177 5.36 -12.97 5.20
CA GLY A 177 4.54 -13.93 5.94
C GLY A 177 4.03 -13.35 7.25
N LEU A 178 2.99 -13.99 7.78
CA LEU A 178 2.44 -13.74 9.11
C LEU A 178 3.01 -14.76 10.08
N TYR A 179 3.61 -14.30 11.17
CA TYR A 179 4.33 -15.16 12.10
C TYR A 179 3.86 -15.00 13.54
N TYR A 180 3.81 -16.11 14.26
CA TYR A 180 3.82 -16.14 15.71
C TYR A 180 5.25 -16.08 16.27
N GLY A 181 5.37 -15.89 17.58
CA GLY A 181 6.63 -16.01 18.29
C GLY A 181 7.58 -14.83 18.15
N ILE A 182 7.11 -13.65 17.79
CA ILE A 182 7.90 -12.42 17.78
C ILE A 182 7.25 -11.43 18.76
N ALA A 183 7.97 -11.05 19.82
CA ALA A 183 7.48 -10.03 20.74
C ALA A 183 7.45 -8.65 20.05
N PRO A 184 6.42 -7.83 20.28
CA PRO A 184 6.37 -6.48 19.73
C PRO A 184 7.56 -5.64 20.20
N SER A 185 7.96 -4.68 19.37
CA SER A 185 8.94 -3.65 19.77
C SER A 185 8.35 -2.72 20.84
N GLU A 186 9.23 -2.07 21.62
CA GLU A 186 8.84 -1.07 22.62
C GLU A 186 9.50 0.28 22.34
N PRO A 187 8.71 1.35 22.12
CA PRO A 187 7.25 1.38 21.96
C PRO A 187 6.80 0.57 20.73
N LYS A 188 5.52 0.10 20.73
CA LYS A 188 4.97 -0.69 19.62
C LYS A 188 5.09 0.06 18.30
N GLY A 189 5.85 -0.48 17.35
CA GLY A 189 6.19 0.18 16.10
C GLY A 189 6.45 -0.79 14.95
N VAL A 190 6.63 -0.26 13.76
CA VAL A 190 7.15 -0.98 12.60
C VAL A 190 8.68 -0.91 12.63
N THR A 191 9.35 -2.05 12.48
CA THR A 191 10.80 -2.04 12.29
C THR A 191 11.14 -1.97 10.81
N MET A 192 11.88 -0.94 10.43
CA MET A 192 12.47 -0.76 9.10
C MET A 192 13.96 -1.08 9.19
N SER A 193 14.32 -2.28 8.77
CA SER A 193 15.67 -2.81 8.91
C SER A 193 16.32 -2.97 7.55
N ILE A 194 17.42 -2.26 7.33
CA ILE A 194 18.21 -2.28 6.09
C ILE A 194 19.48 -3.10 6.33
N ALA A 195 19.73 -4.11 5.52
CA ALA A 195 20.91 -4.99 5.58
C ALA A 195 21.72 -4.90 4.28
N PRO A 196 22.52 -3.86 4.06
CA PRO A 196 23.29 -3.71 2.83
C PRO A 196 24.35 -4.83 2.68
N PRO A 197 24.54 -5.42 1.50
CA PRO A 197 23.85 -5.16 0.24
C PRO A 197 22.66 -6.10 -0.03
N HIS A 198 22.09 -6.74 1.00
CA HIS A 198 21.18 -7.89 0.88
C HIS A 198 19.71 -7.51 0.72
N GLY A 199 19.30 -6.35 1.21
CA GLY A 199 17.92 -5.86 1.11
C GLY A 199 17.39 -5.27 2.41
N GLU A 200 16.08 -5.24 2.51
CA GLU A 200 15.34 -4.64 3.62
C GLU A 200 14.40 -5.66 4.26
N LEU A 201 14.10 -5.46 5.55
CA LEU A 201 13.04 -6.13 6.27
C LEU A 201 12.10 -5.10 6.88
N LEU A 202 10.82 -5.23 6.60
CA LEU A 202 9.76 -4.53 7.33
C LEU A 202 9.08 -5.53 8.26
N GLU A 203 9.22 -5.30 9.56
CA GLU A 203 8.49 -6.04 10.59
C GLU A 203 7.31 -5.18 11.04
N ILE A 204 6.08 -5.71 10.86
CA ILE A 204 4.85 -4.93 11.03
C ILE A 204 3.93 -5.63 12.03
N PRO A 205 3.64 -5.01 13.21
CA PRO A 205 2.64 -5.55 14.12
C PRO A 205 1.26 -5.48 13.46
N THR A 206 0.63 -6.64 13.27
CA THR A 206 -0.58 -6.78 12.46
C THR A 206 -1.67 -7.53 13.23
N PHE A 207 -2.92 -7.17 13.01
CA PHE A 207 -4.06 -7.96 13.45
C PHE A 207 -4.64 -8.76 12.27
N SER A 208 -4.85 -10.04 12.49
CA SER A 208 -5.42 -10.99 11.52
C SER A 208 -6.53 -11.84 12.16
N ASP A 209 -7.11 -12.76 11.44
CA ASP A 209 -8.00 -13.78 12.00
C ASP A 209 -7.28 -14.76 12.96
N SER A 210 -5.95 -14.82 12.88
CA SER A 210 -5.10 -15.53 13.87
C SER A 210 -4.79 -14.67 15.12
N GLY A 211 -5.41 -13.49 15.27
CA GLY A 211 -5.16 -12.55 16.36
C GLY A 211 -4.02 -11.58 16.04
N HIS A 212 -3.34 -11.10 17.11
CA HIS A 212 -2.15 -10.25 16.96
C HIS A 212 -0.96 -11.11 16.54
N VAL A 213 -0.39 -10.77 15.40
CA VAL A 213 0.72 -11.47 14.75
C VAL A 213 1.74 -10.46 14.21
N THR A 214 2.87 -10.93 13.76
CA THR A 214 3.90 -10.09 13.13
C THR A 214 4.02 -10.43 11.65
N VAL A 215 3.89 -9.43 10.79
CA VAL A 215 4.33 -9.55 9.40
C VAL A 215 5.84 -9.38 9.35
N LEU A 216 6.51 -10.31 8.68
CA LEU A 216 7.87 -10.11 8.17
C LEU A 216 7.77 -9.98 6.65
N LEU A 217 8.13 -8.81 6.12
CA LEU A 217 8.25 -8.56 4.69
C LEU A 217 9.72 -8.35 4.35
N PHE A 218 10.35 -9.36 3.78
CA PHE A 218 11.69 -9.27 3.23
C PHE A 218 11.63 -8.74 1.79
N GLU A 219 12.35 -7.68 1.54
CA GLU A 219 12.56 -7.07 0.23
C GLU A 219 14.00 -7.34 -0.22
N ASN A 220 14.18 -8.49 -0.84
CA ASN A 220 15.49 -9.04 -1.12
C ASN A 220 16.09 -8.42 -2.38
N VAL A 221 17.30 -7.88 -2.27
CA VAL A 221 18.08 -7.42 -3.43
C VAL A 221 18.51 -8.63 -4.25
N PRO A 222 18.30 -8.65 -5.59
CA PRO A 222 18.79 -9.73 -6.43
C PRO A 222 20.30 -9.95 -6.29
N GLY A 223 20.72 -11.19 -6.02
CA GLY A 223 22.09 -11.57 -5.68
C GLY A 223 22.47 -11.39 -4.21
N GLY A 224 21.57 -10.85 -3.37
CA GLY A 224 21.77 -10.74 -1.92
C GLY A 224 21.53 -12.07 -1.19
N ASP A 225 22.13 -12.23 0.01
CA ASP A 225 22.03 -13.45 0.80
C ASP A 225 20.59 -13.80 1.24
N THR A 226 19.73 -12.82 1.35
CA THR A 226 18.33 -13.00 1.72
C THR A 226 17.42 -13.39 0.54
N GLU A 227 17.90 -13.28 -0.72
CA GLU A 227 17.11 -13.58 -1.92
C GLU A 227 16.58 -15.02 -1.93
N VAL A 228 17.30 -15.96 -1.33
CA VAL A 228 16.90 -17.36 -1.20
C VAL A 228 15.51 -17.52 -0.60
N LEU A 229 15.05 -16.61 0.26
CA LEU A 229 13.72 -16.63 0.85
C LEU A 229 12.61 -16.47 -0.19
N ALA A 230 12.87 -15.79 -1.30
CA ALA A 230 11.88 -15.59 -2.35
C ALA A 230 11.63 -16.86 -3.19
N ASP A 231 12.52 -17.85 -3.11
CA ASP A 231 12.43 -19.13 -3.86
C ASP A 231 12.16 -20.34 -2.98
N ALA A 232 12.47 -20.23 -1.67
CA ALA A 232 12.25 -21.32 -0.71
C ALA A 232 10.77 -21.71 -0.63
N LYS A 233 10.48 -23.00 -0.60
CA LYS A 233 9.13 -23.54 -0.63
C LYS A 233 8.70 -24.02 0.76
N TYR A 234 7.76 -23.29 1.36
CA TYR A 234 7.20 -23.68 2.65
C TYR A 234 6.49 -25.02 2.59
N ASP A 235 5.71 -25.29 1.54
CA ASP A 235 4.91 -26.50 1.39
C ASP A 235 5.77 -27.77 1.23
N GLU A 236 7.05 -27.65 0.83
CA GLU A 236 7.98 -28.78 0.69
C GLU A 236 8.61 -29.18 2.04
N ASP A 237 9.03 -28.20 2.84
CA ASP A 237 9.59 -28.41 4.18
C ASP A 237 9.37 -27.17 5.05
N PRO A 238 8.23 -27.11 5.79
CA PRO A 238 7.92 -25.99 6.67
C PRO A 238 9.02 -25.70 7.70
N THR A 239 9.59 -26.76 8.30
CA THR A 239 10.63 -26.61 9.33
C THR A 239 11.92 -26.04 8.75
N ALA A 240 12.31 -26.49 7.57
CA ALA A 240 13.50 -25.95 6.90
C ALA A 240 13.30 -24.49 6.48
N PHE A 241 12.10 -24.16 6.01
CA PHE A 241 11.75 -22.77 5.65
C PHE A 241 11.81 -21.84 6.88
N GLU A 242 11.18 -22.21 7.99
CA GLU A 242 11.17 -21.39 9.21
C GLU A 242 12.57 -21.25 9.80
N ARG A 243 13.37 -22.32 9.79
CA ARG A 243 14.79 -22.25 10.17
C ARG A 243 15.58 -21.32 9.28
N LEU A 244 15.35 -21.31 7.96
CA LEU A 244 15.97 -20.38 7.03
C LEU A 244 15.60 -18.93 7.34
N VAL A 245 14.34 -18.66 7.64
CA VAL A 245 13.89 -17.30 8.06
C VAL A 245 14.63 -16.88 9.32
N LEU A 246 14.73 -17.74 10.33
CA LEU A 246 15.48 -17.45 11.57
C LEU A 246 16.97 -17.22 11.31
N GLU A 247 17.59 -17.99 10.41
CA GLU A 247 18.97 -17.79 10.00
C GLU A 247 19.17 -16.38 9.40
N LYS A 248 18.30 -15.97 8.47
CA LYS A 248 18.40 -14.65 7.83
C LYS A 248 18.09 -13.50 8.81
N LEU A 249 17.15 -13.68 9.73
CA LEU A 249 16.91 -12.73 10.82
C LEU A 249 18.15 -12.55 11.70
N SER A 250 18.73 -13.67 12.15
CA SER A 250 19.93 -13.65 12.99
C SER A 250 21.12 -12.99 12.30
N ALA A 251 21.32 -13.26 11.02
CA ALA A 251 22.48 -12.77 10.27
C ALA A 251 22.36 -11.27 9.90
N HIS A 252 21.14 -10.81 9.57
CA HIS A 252 20.96 -9.51 8.92
C HIS A 252 20.06 -8.54 9.68
N HIS A 253 19.19 -9.04 10.58
CA HIS A 253 18.19 -8.24 11.30
C HIS A 253 18.17 -8.58 12.80
N PRO A 254 19.31 -8.44 13.50
CA PRO A 254 19.49 -8.92 14.88
C PRO A 254 18.48 -8.32 15.85
N GLN A 255 18.09 -7.06 15.67
CA GLN A 255 17.12 -6.37 16.55
C GLN A 255 15.70 -6.99 16.47
N VAL A 256 15.35 -7.67 15.38
CA VAL A 256 14.12 -8.44 15.28
C VAL A 256 14.34 -9.83 15.87
N PHE A 257 15.49 -10.46 15.53
CA PHE A 257 15.84 -11.79 16.02
C PHE A 257 15.90 -11.89 17.55
N GLU A 258 16.41 -10.86 18.24
CA GLU A 258 16.48 -10.76 19.71
C GLU A 258 15.11 -10.88 20.40
N ARG A 259 14.00 -10.60 19.68
CA ARG A 259 12.63 -10.66 20.18
C ARG A 259 11.90 -11.96 19.78
N VAL A 260 12.59 -12.87 19.11
CA VAL A 260 12.01 -14.16 18.69
C VAL A 260 12.01 -15.16 19.83
N ASP A 261 10.86 -15.73 20.12
CA ASP A 261 10.69 -16.96 20.88
C ASP A 261 10.76 -18.15 19.92
N ALA A 262 11.92 -18.77 19.79
CA ALA A 262 12.17 -19.84 18.84
C ALA A 262 11.26 -21.09 19.06
N ALA A 263 10.71 -21.27 20.27
CA ALA A 263 9.78 -22.38 20.56
C ALA A 263 8.36 -22.12 20.01
N ARG A 264 8.03 -20.87 19.71
CA ARG A 264 6.72 -20.44 19.23
C ARG A 264 6.76 -19.85 17.82
N PHE A 265 7.96 -19.65 17.28
CA PHE A 265 8.14 -19.06 15.97
C PHE A 265 7.63 -20.01 14.87
N GLY A 266 6.81 -19.46 13.98
CA GLY A 266 6.31 -20.18 12.81
C GLY A 266 5.28 -19.35 12.05
N LEU A 267 5.03 -19.72 10.79
CA LEU A 267 3.92 -19.17 10.03
C LEU A 267 2.59 -19.46 10.71
N THR A 268 1.69 -18.51 10.69
CA THR A 268 0.33 -18.69 11.25
C THR A 268 -0.46 -19.74 10.50
N ARG A 269 -0.31 -19.81 9.18
CA ARG A 269 -0.91 -20.81 8.28
C ARG A 269 -0.09 -20.89 6.98
N PRO A 270 -0.16 -22.02 6.21
CA PRO A 270 0.51 -22.11 4.91
C PRO A 270 0.12 -21.01 3.91
N ASP A 271 -1.15 -20.58 3.93
CA ASP A 271 -1.68 -19.53 3.06
C ASP A 271 -1.26 -18.10 3.49
N ASP A 272 -0.52 -17.98 4.58
CA ASP A 272 -0.01 -16.71 5.10
C ASP A 272 1.41 -16.40 4.60
N LEU A 273 1.84 -17.07 3.55
CA LEU A 273 3.08 -16.79 2.83
C LEU A 273 2.78 -16.17 1.46
N LEU A 274 3.44 -15.06 1.17
CA LEU A 274 3.41 -14.36 -0.13
C LEU A 274 4.84 -14.22 -0.65
N GLN A 275 5.11 -14.79 -1.80
CA GLN A 275 6.37 -14.62 -2.53
C GLN A 275 6.12 -14.03 -3.90
N GLY A 276 6.99 -13.14 -4.38
CA GLY A 276 6.81 -12.50 -5.66
C GLY A 276 7.76 -11.34 -5.92
N ALA A 277 7.35 -10.48 -6.82
CA ALA A 277 8.09 -9.27 -7.15
C ALA A 277 7.15 -8.21 -7.71
N VAL A 278 7.53 -6.95 -7.59
CA VAL A 278 6.78 -5.81 -8.10
C VAL A 278 7.70 -4.95 -8.95
N THR A 279 7.24 -4.60 -10.16
CA THR A 279 7.86 -3.56 -10.97
C THR A 279 7.05 -2.29 -10.79
N PRO A 280 7.60 -1.22 -10.19
CA PRO A 280 6.89 0.04 -10.07
C PRO A 280 6.51 0.59 -11.43
N VAL A 281 5.26 1.05 -11.57
CA VAL A 281 4.76 1.63 -12.82
C VAL A 281 3.70 2.68 -12.51
N LEU A 282 3.77 3.82 -13.21
CA LEU A 282 2.72 4.83 -13.25
C LEU A 282 2.08 4.82 -14.63
N ARG A 283 0.75 4.79 -14.66
CA ARG A 283 -0.06 4.76 -15.87
C ARG A 283 -0.87 6.05 -16.00
N GLU A 284 -1.44 6.26 -17.19
CA GLU A 284 -2.37 7.36 -17.40
C GLU A 284 -3.58 7.26 -16.47
N ASP A 285 -4.07 8.41 -16.06
CA ASP A 285 -5.16 8.55 -15.10
C ASP A 285 -6.51 8.04 -15.63
N TYR A 286 -6.69 8.07 -16.95
CA TYR A 286 -7.94 7.69 -17.61
C TYR A 286 -7.70 7.19 -19.04
N ALA A 287 -8.71 6.53 -19.56
CA ALA A 287 -8.79 6.15 -20.97
C ALA A 287 -10.12 6.61 -21.58
N VAL A 288 -10.08 6.96 -22.86
CA VAL A 288 -11.27 7.32 -23.65
C VAL A 288 -11.70 6.09 -24.43
N MET A 289 -12.92 5.63 -24.21
CA MET A 289 -13.47 4.47 -24.90
C MET A 289 -13.89 4.81 -26.33
N PRO A 290 -14.07 3.81 -27.24
CA PRO A 290 -14.50 4.06 -28.62
C PRO A 290 -15.83 4.84 -28.74
N ASN A 291 -16.70 4.72 -27.74
CA ASN A 291 -17.97 5.45 -27.67
C ASN A 291 -17.82 6.87 -27.07
N GLY A 292 -16.60 7.35 -26.83
CA GLY A 292 -16.31 8.65 -26.23
C GLY A 292 -16.48 8.72 -24.70
N ARG A 293 -16.83 7.62 -24.03
CA ARG A 293 -16.96 7.56 -22.57
C ARG A 293 -15.58 7.50 -21.91
N ILE A 294 -15.51 8.08 -20.71
CA ILE A 294 -14.31 8.08 -19.88
C ILE A 294 -14.32 6.87 -18.94
N VAL A 295 -13.16 6.25 -18.79
CA VAL A 295 -12.88 5.22 -17.77
C VAL A 295 -11.70 5.70 -16.94
N ILE A 296 -11.84 5.70 -15.61
CA ILE A 296 -10.82 6.21 -14.67
C ILE A 296 -10.02 5.04 -14.08
N ALA A 297 -8.69 5.15 -14.08
CA ALA A 297 -7.80 4.23 -13.36
C ALA A 297 -7.72 4.61 -11.87
N LEU A 298 -7.78 3.62 -10.97
CA LEU A 298 -7.72 3.84 -9.53
C LEU A 298 -6.90 2.76 -8.81
N GLY A 299 -6.15 3.14 -7.77
CA GLY A 299 -5.26 2.22 -7.04
C GLY A 299 -4.15 1.67 -7.93
N ASP A 300 -3.84 0.37 -7.82
CA ASP A 300 -2.77 -0.26 -8.60
C ASP A 300 -3.05 -0.31 -10.12
N ALA A 301 -4.28 -0.13 -10.55
CA ALA A 301 -4.57 0.05 -11.97
C ALA A 301 -4.00 1.36 -12.54
N HIS A 302 -3.75 2.36 -11.67
CA HIS A 302 -3.13 3.63 -12.00
C HIS A 302 -1.65 3.67 -11.59
N SER A 303 -1.32 3.34 -10.34
CA SER A 303 0.02 3.49 -9.78
C SER A 303 0.40 2.27 -8.94
N VAL A 304 1.32 1.48 -9.44
CA VAL A 304 1.95 0.39 -8.70
C VAL A 304 3.27 0.90 -8.13
N VAL A 305 3.45 0.76 -6.83
CA VAL A 305 4.70 1.12 -6.13
C VAL A 305 5.26 -0.11 -5.42
N ASP A 306 6.57 -0.10 -5.20
CA ASP A 306 7.23 -1.09 -4.38
C ASP A 306 6.78 -0.94 -2.91
N PRO A 307 6.58 -2.02 -2.13
CA PRO A 307 6.06 -1.93 -0.77
C PRO A 307 7.03 -1.34 0.26
N VAL A 308 8.29 -1.08 -0.08
CA VAL A 308 9.36 -0.63 0.83
C VAL A 308 9.00 0.56 1.75
N VAL A 309 8.10 1.44 1.31
CA VAL A 309 7.62 2.57 2.10
C VAL A 309 6.14 2.47 2.50
N GLY A 310 5.48 1.33 2.27
CA GLY A 310 4.12 1.06 2.72
C GLY A 310 3.04 2.02 2.20
N GLN A 311 3.25 2.66 1.02
CA GLN A 311 2.36 3.73 0.54
C GLN A 311 1.26 3.28 -0.43
N GLY A 312 1.31 2.06 -0.97
CA GLY A 312 0.37 1.63 -2.01
C GLY A 312 -1.10 1.79 -1.63
N ALA A 313 -1.52 1.21 -0.51
CA ALA A 313 -2.90 1.32 -0.02
C ALA A 313 -3.28 2.73 0.45
N ASN A 314 -2.32 3.46 1.05
CA ASN A 314 -2.52 4.84 1.48
C ASN A 314 -2.77 5.78 0.28
N SER A 315 -2.03 5.57 -0.82
CA SER A 315 -2.24 6.23 -2.11
C SER A 315 -3.58 5.87 -2.73
N ALA A 316 -3.95 4.59 -2.68
CA ALA A 316 -5.22 4.09 -3.19
C ALA A 316 -6.42 4.73 -2.48
N SER A 317 -6.38 4.78 -1.13
CA SER A 317 -7.39 5.47 -0.31
C SER A 317 -7.47 6.97 -0.62
N TYR A 318 -6.33 7.65 -0.72
CA TYR A 318 -6.28 9.07 -1.07
C TYR A 318 -6.87 9.34 -2.47
N SER A 319 -6.47 8.55 -3.46
CA SER A 319 -6.96 8.71 -4.84
C SER A 319 -8.45 8.44 -4.96
N ALA A 320 -8.99 7.50 -4.19
CA ALA A 320 -10.43 7.25 -4.09
C ALA A 320 -11.18 8.45 -3.50
N TRP A 321 -10.61 9.07 -2.47
CA TRP A 321 -11.17 10.26 -1.82
C TRP A 321 -11.22 11.46 -2.77
N GLU A 322 -10.11 11.75 -3.45
CA GLU A 322 -10.06 12.86 -4.43
C GLU A 322 -11.00 12.62 -5.61
N LEU A 323 -11.08 11.39 -6.11
CA LEU A 323 -12.02 11.04 -7.17
C LEU A 323 -13.47 11.24 -6.71
N GLY A 324 -13.82 10.74 -5.53
CA GLY A 324 -15.17 10.92 -4.97
C GLY A 324 -15.54 12.38 -4.78
N ALA A 325 -14.61 13.22 -4.30
CA ALA A 325 -14.84 14.66 -4.19
C ALA A 325 -15.10 15.32 -5.55
N VAL A 326 -14.35 14.97 -6.60
CA VAL A 326 -14.58 15.50 -7.94
C VAL A 326 -15.92 15.02 -8.51
N ILE A 327 -16.31 13.76 -8.29
CA ILE A 327 -17.62 13.23 -8.71
C ILE A 327 -18.77 14.00 -8.05
N ALA A 328 -18.65 14.33 -6.76
CA ALA A 328 -19.68 15.09 -6.05
C ALA A 328 -19.77 16.57 -6.53
N GLU A 329 -18.64 17.14 -6.98
CA GLU A 329 -18.58 18.52 -7.48
C GLU A 329 -19.04 18.65 -8.94
N ASP A 330 -18.81 17.65 -9.79
CA ASP A 330 -19.02 17.73 -11.24
C ASP A 330 -19.61 16.42 -11.78
N PRO A 331 -20.91 16.39 -12.12
CA PRO A 331 -21.58 15.22 -12.66
C PRO A 331 -21.36 15.02 -14.17
N ASN A 332 -20.59 15.87 -14.85
CA ASN A 332 -20.31 15.74 -16.28
C ASN A 332 -19.03 14.94 -16.50
N PHE A 333 -19.12 13.63 -16.70
CA PHE A 333 -17.99 12.71 -16.84
C PHE A 333 -17.34 12.78 -18.23
N ASP A 334 -16.90 13.98 -18.63
CA ASP A 334 -16.18 14.23 -19.87
C ASP A 334 -14.63 14.25 -19.63
N GLU A 335 -13.87 14.61 -20.65
CA GLU A 335 -12.42 14.67 -20.55
C GLU A 335 -11.95 15.79 -19.59
N ARG A 336 -12.70 16.87 -19.40
CA ARG A 336 -12.38 17.92 -18.43
C ARG A 336 -12.51 17.41 -17.00
N PHE A 337 -13.54 16.61 -16.76
CA PHE A 337 -13.68 15.90 -15.49
C PHE A 337 -12.46 15.00 -15.22
N ALA A 338 -12.06 14.18 -16.20
CA ALA A 338 -10.91 13.28 -16.05
C ALA A 338 -9.61 14.06 -15.79
N GLN A 339 -9.37 15.16 -16.50
CA GLN A 339 -8.23 16.05 -16.27
C GLN A 339 -8.25 16.69 -14.88
N LYS A 340 -9.43 17.05 -14.36
CA LYS A 340 -9.59 17.59 -13.00
C LYS A 340 -9.23 16.54 -11.95
N VAL A 341 -9.67 15.29 -12.14
CA VAL A 341 -9.30 14.15 -11.27
C VAL A 341 -7.77 13.95 -11.29
N ALA A 342 -7.18 13.87 -12.47
CA ALA A 342 -5.75 13.73 -12.66
C ALA A 342 -4.96 14.85 -11.94
N ALA A 343 -5.37 16.10 -12.11
CA ALA A 343 -4.72 17.25 -11.49
C ALA A 343 -4.78 17.18 -9.95
N ARG A 344 -5.93 16.80 -9.38
CA ARG A 344 -6.13 16.72 -7.92
C ARG A 344 -5.19 15.71 -7.23
N ARG A 345 -4.97 14.55 -7.84
CA ARG A 345 -4.17 13.48 -7.24
C ARG A 345 -2.70 13.49 -7.66
N ALA A 346 -2.33 14.25 -8.71
CA ALA A 346 -1.02 14.20 -9.34
C ALA A 346 0.15 14.40 -8.36
N ASN A 347 0.09 15.41 -7.50
CA ASN A 347 1.21 15.75 -6.62
C ASN A 347 1.53 14.59 -5.65
N ARG A 348 0.50 14.03 -5.00
CA ARG A 348 0.69 12.93 -4.04
C ARG A 348 1.12 11.64 -4.71
N VAL A 349 0.47 11.27 -5.82
CA VAL A 349 0.79 10.03 -6.54
C VAL A 349 2.23 10.08 -7.06
N ARG A 350 2.65 11.21 -7.64
CA ARG A 350 4.03 11.40 -8.12
C ARG A 350 5.03 11.37 -6.98
N ALA A 351 4.76 12.08 -5.88
CA ALA A 351 5.64 12.10 -4.71
C ALA A 351 5.85 10.68 -4.16
N ILE A 352 4.80 9.87 -4.05
CA ILE A 352 4.88 8.48 -3.60
C ILE A 352 5.71 7.65 -4.57
N SER A 353 5.45 7.75 -5.87
CA SER A 353 6.19 7.02 -6.90
C SER A 353 7.68 7.38 -6.91
N ASP A 354 8.00 8.68 -6.93
CA ASP A 354 9.37 9.18 -6.98
C ASP A 354 10.13 8.82 -5.68
N TRP A 355 9.49 8.97 -4.50
CA TRP A 355 10.06 8.57 -3.22
C TRP A 355 10.34 7.07 -3.15
N THR A 356 9.36 6.24 -3.53
CA THR A 356 9.54 4.78 -3.54
C THR A 356 10.67 4.37 -4.46
N ASN A 357 10.73 4.93 -5.68
CA ASN A 357 11.77 4.65 -6.64
C ASN A 357 13.17 5.08 -6.14
N LEU A 358 13.27 6.16 -5.39
CA LEU A 358 14.52 6.59 -4.75
C LEU A 358 14.97 5.56 -3.70
N MET A 359 14.04 5.06 -2.87
CA MET A 359 14.37 4.13 -1.78
C MET A 359 14.87 2.78 -2.28
N ILE A 360 14.34 2.27 -3.38
CA ILE A 360 14.79 0.98 -3.96
C ILE A 360 15.97 1.12 -4.92
N GLY A 361 16.41 2.35 -5.21
CA GLY A 361 17.54 2.63 -6.12
C GLY A 361 18.87 2.08 -5.59
N LEU A 362 19.67 1.48 -6.48
CA LEU A 362 20.98 0.95 -6.15
C LEU A 362 22.05 1.51 -7.10
N PRO A 363 23.19 2.00 -6.59
CA PRO A 363 23.50 2.22 -5.16
C PRO A 363 22.57 3.28 -4.53
N PRO A 364 22.41 3.27 -3.19
CA PRO A 364 21.61 4.29 -2.51
C PRO A 364 22.14 5.70 -2.78
N ALA A 365 21.24 6.66 -2.93
CA ALA A 365 21.62 8.06 -3.17
C ALA A 365 22.41 8.62 -1.98
N PRO A 366 23.54 9.36 -2.19
CA PRO A 366 24.37 9.87 -1.10
C PRO A 366 23.61 10.73 -0.08
N HIS A 367 22.67 11.56 -0.53
CA HIS A 367 21.87 12.41 0.37
C HIS A 367 20.88 11.61 1.22
N LEU A 368 20.41 10.43 0.74
CA LEU A 368 19.64 9.51 1.56
C LEU A 368 20.49 8.94 2.70
N LEU A 369 21.73 8.54 2.42
CA LEU A 369 22.66 8.06 3.46
C LEU A 369 22.99 9.16 4.47
N GLN A 370 23.19 10.40 4.00
CA GLN A 370 23.36 11.57 4.86
C GLN A 370 22.17 11.77 5.79
N LEU A 371 20.95 11.68 5.26
CA LEU A 371 19.73 11.83 6.06
C LEU A 371 19.61 10.74 7.12
N LEU A 372 19.85 9.47 6.77
CA LEU A 372 19.80 8.35 7.71
C LEU A 372 20.84 8.53 8.85
N GLY A 373 22.05 9.02 8.52
CA GLY A 373 23.05 9.38 9.51
C GLY A 373 22.61 10.52 10.43
N ALA A 374 21.96 11.54 9.89
CA ALA A 374 21.42 12.65 10.67
C ALA A 374 20.25 12.22 11.59
N MET A 375 19.34 11.36 11.09
CA MET A 375 18.25 10.79 11.89
C MET A 375 18.76 10.04 13.12
N SER A 376 19.88 9.33 13.01
CA SER A 376 20.49 8.60 14.14
C SER A 376 21.10 9.53 15.21
N GLN A 377 21.37 10.79 14.87
CA GLN A 377 21.99 11.77 15.76
C GLN A 377 20.98 12.79 16.32
N ASN A 378 19.86 12.98 15.65
CA ASN A 378 18.86 13.97 16.02
C ASN A 378 17.45 13.37 15.97
N PRO A 379 16.84 13.08 17.15
CA PRO A 379 15.47 12.52 17.20
C PRO A 379 14.42 13.38 16.48
N ALA A 380 14.53 14.71 16.48
CA ALA A 380 13.57 15.57 15.80
C ALA A 380 13.61 15.39 14.28
N VAL A 381 14.77 15.07 13.70
CA VAL A 381 14.90 14.70 12.27
C VAL A 381 14.22 13.35 12.01
N ALA A 382 14.45 12.36 12.89
CA ALA A 382 13.86 11.04 12.78
C ALA A 382 12.31 11.08 12.92
N ASP A 383 11.82 11.87 13.86
CA ASP A 383 10.37 12.04 14.10
C ASP A 383 9.69 12.72 12.90
N GLU A 384 10.25 13.82 12.38
CA GLU A 384 9.69 14.51 11.20
C GLU A 384 9.72 13.60 9.96
N PHE A 385 10.81 12.88 9.74
CA PHE A 385 10.89 11.88 8.66
C PHE A 385 9.80 10.81 8.80
N THR A 386 9.60 10.28 9.99
CA THR A 386 8.62 9.23 10.28
C THR A 386 7.19 9.76 10.13
N ASP A 387 6.87 10.93 10.66
CA ASP A 387 5.53 11.51 10.55
C ASP A 387 5.16 11.89 9.11
N ASN A 388 6.15 12.18 8.26
CA ASN A 388 5.95 12.47 6.84
C ASN A 388 5.49 11.25 6.02
N PHE A 389 5.45 10.03 6.57
CA PHE A 389 4.72 8.92 5.95
C PHE A 389 3.21 9.22 5.80
N ASN A 390 2.67 10.10 6.61
CA ASN A 390 1.33 10.69 6.46
C ASN A 390 1.24 11.74 5.36
N GLN A 391 2.37 12.32 4.93
CA GLN A 391 2.46 13.46 4.02
C GLN A 391 3.54 13.23 2.96
N PRO A 392 3.33 12.27 2.03
CA PRO A 392 4.34 11.89 1.04
C PRO A 392 4.89 13.05 0.21
N GLU A 393 4.09 14.10 -0.01
CA GLU A 393 4.52 15.31 -0.73
C GLU A 393 5.64 16.03 0.04
N ARG A 394 5.51 16.16 1.36
CA ARG A 394 6.56 16.73 2.22
C ARG A 394 7.77 15.81 2.28
N GLN A 395 7.55 14.51 2.34
CA GLN A 395 8.64 13.54 2.32
C GLN A 395 9.46 13.64 1.04
N TRP A 396 8.78 13.75 -0.11
CA TRP A 396 9.45 13.95 -1.39
C TRP A 396 10.15 15.31 -1.48
N ASP A 397 9.56 16.37 -0.91
CA ASP A 397 10.21 17.68 -0.83
C ASP A 397 11.56 17.63 -0.09
N ILE A 398 11.70 16.77 0.91
CA ILE A 398 12.97 16.57 1.62
C ILE A 398 13.96 15.76 0.77
N LEU A 399 13.47 14.74 0.08
CA LEU A 399 14.30 13.71 -0.56
C LEU A 399 14.63 13.97 -2.03
N ALA A 400 13.92 14.89 -2.69
CA ALA A 400 13.96 15.02 -4.14
C ALA A 400 15.33 15.42 -4.70
N THR A 401 16.16 16.15 -3.94
CA THR A 401 17.53 16.51 -4.34
C THR A 401 18.46 16.64 -3.12
N PRO A 402 19.79 16.54 -3.31
CA PRO A 402 20.77 16.76 -2.24
C PRO A 402 20.61 18.13 -1.55
N GLU A 403 20.29 19.19 -2.31
CA GLU A 403 20.13 20.54 -1.78
C GLU A 403 18.91 20.65 -0.87
N ARG A 404 17.81 19.96 -1.21
CA ARG A 404 16.59 19.90 -0.39
C ARG A 404 16.84 19.15 0.91
N THR A 405 17.54 18.02 0.85
CA THR A 405 17.96 17.29 2.05
C THR A 405 18.86 18.15 2.93
N SER A 406 19.85 18.84 2.36
CA SER A 406 20.73 19.74 3.11
C SER A 406 19.96 20.91 3.74
N ALA A 407 19.01 21.50 3.03
CA ALA A 407 18.16 22.56 3.57
C ALA A 407 17.27 22.05 4.72
N PHE A 408 16.76 20.83 4.62
CA PHE A 408 16.01 20.18 5.69
C PHE A 408 16.87 20.00 6.94
N LEU A 409 18.07 19.44 6.80
CA LEU A 409 19.01 19.22 7.90
C LEU A 409 19.42 20.53 8.56
N ALA A 410 19.69 21.58 7.78
CA ALA A 410 20.02 22.90 8.28
C ALA A 410 18.91 23.52 9.17
N ARG A 411 17.61 23.25 8.87
CA ARG A 411 16.50 23.67 9.75
C ARG A 411 16.53 22.99 11.13
N HIS A 412 17.18 21.83 11.23
CA HIS A 412 17.39 21.09 12.47
C HIS A 412 18.74 21.35 13.11
N GLY A 413 19.51 22.34 12.61
CA GLY A 413 20.81 22.71 13.15
C GLY A 413 21.95 21.74 12.81
N MET A 414 21.81 21.00 11.72
CA MET A 414 22.78 19.99 11.26
C MET A 414 23.45 20.40 9.94
#